data_afc3394a70f32b6b3c4c46bf6e888d7e
#
_entry.id   afc3394a70f32b6b3c4c46bf6e888d7e
#
_cell.length_a   1.000
_cell.length_b   1.000
_cell.length_c   1.000
_cell.angle_alpha   90.00
_cell.angle_beta   90.00
_cell.angle_gamma   90.00
#
_symmetry.space_group_name_H-M   'P 1'
#
loop_
_entity.id
_entity.type
_entity.pdbx_description
1 polymer ?
#
loop_
_entity_poly.entity_id
_entity_poly.type
_entity_poly.pdbx_seq_one_letter_code
_entity_poly.pdbx_strand_id
1 'polypeptide(L)'
;EANGHTYMAGGNLYYDITTYEDYGKLANLQLDELKAGAGKRNVVVVDENKRNPHDFVLWFTKSKFENQALTWDSPWGRGYPGWHIECSAMSMKYLGRHFDIHTGGIDHVPIHHTNEIAQSEGAFSDDERKEGPWVNYWMHNEFLILEGGKMSKSSGHFITLQTPLPEEKGYSLKSKGFEPLDYRFFLLGGHYRKPLVFSVEAMESAKNSRSALIQRIAKVLKAADYKAESAKAGAQEVIPLEKARQGLSDKALSLLEDFAKAVEIDLATPKALSLLQKAVKDTAMDAKEIVTLIKVMDSVLGLRLIETASEALKAQKEASPVNAHEGDEEAPLIEELIKQRKEAKKAKDFARADAIREELIAKGIEIIDTPSGTVWSRK
;
A
#
# COMPACT_ATOMS: atom_id res chain seq x y z
N GLU A 1 29.76 11.21 -23.13
CA GLU A 1 30.92 11.93 -23.71
C GLU A 1 30.94 11.75 -25.21
N ALA A 2 30.88 10.53 -25.74
CA ALA A 2 30.97 10.26 -27.17
C ALA A 2 29.97 11.07 -28.00
N ASN A 3 28.78 11.32 -27.49
CA ASN A 3 27.72 12.10 -28.16
C ASN A 3 27.80 13.62 -27.89
N GLY A 4 28.82 14.09 -27.19
CA GLY A 4 29.06 15.53 -26.99
C GLY A 4 28.21 16.21 -25.91
N HIS A 5 27.52 15.44 -25.03
CA HIS A 5 26.62 15.99 -24.02
C HIS A 5 27.32 16.36 -22.70
N THR A 6 28.63 16.15 -22.57
CA THR A 6 29.33 16.31 -21.29
C THR A 6 30.51 17.23 -21.34
N TYR A 7 30.90 17.80 -20.20
CA TYR A 7 32.11 18.59 -20.03
C TYR A 7 32.67 18.46 -18.62
N MET A 8 33.98 18.67 -18.51
CA MET A 8 34.71 18.74 -17.25
C MET A 8 34.84 20.18 -16.77
N ALA A 9 34.47 20.43 -15.51
CA ALA A 9 34.73 21.73 -14.87
C ALA A 9 34.88 21.52 -13.36
N GLY A 10 35.74 22.30 -12.71
CA GLY A 10 36.02 22.24 -11.28
C GLY A 10 36.46 20.86 -10.75
N GLY A 11 36.83 19.95 -11.66
CA GLY A 11 37.16 18.55 -11.34
C GLY A 11 36.01 17.57 -11.46
N ASN A 12 34.78 18.00 -11.69
CA ASN A 12 33.59 17.17 -11.85
C ASN A 12 33.16 17.04 -13.30
N LEU A 13 32.48 15.93 -13.64
CA LEU A 13 31.88 15.73 -14.95
C LEU A 13 30.41 16.20 -14.90
N TYR A 14 30.07 17.12 -15.80
CA TYR A 14 28.71 17.67 -15.93
C TYR A 14 28.06 17.23 -17.22
N TYR A 15 26.72 17.14 -17.18
CA TYR A 15 25.86 17.08 -18.36
C TYR A 15 25.46 18.50 -18.77
N ASP A 16 25.67 18.84 -20.05
CA ASP A 16 25.25 20.10 -20.66
C ASP A 16 23.82 19.95 -21.20
N ILE A 17 22.84 20.49 -20.49
CA ILE A 17 21.44 20.35 -20.86
C ILE A 17 21.04 20.99 -22.18
N THR A 18 21.84 21.98 -22.63
CA THR A 18 21.59 22.70 -23.89
C THR A 18 21.88 21.85 -25.13
N THR A 19 22.57 20.73 -24.94
CA THR A 19 22.92 19.79 -26.01
C THR A 19 21.83 18.74 -26.27
N TYR A 20 20.79 18.66 -25.41
CA TYR A 20 19.68 17.73 -25.56
C TYR A 20 18.41 18.51 -25.88
N GLU A 21 17.92 18.40 -27.11
CA GLU A 21 16.82 19.21 -27.65
C GLU A 21 15.49 19.07 -26.88
N ASP A 22 15.16 17.84 -26.45
CA ASP A 22 13.92 17.52 -25.72
C ASP A 22 14.03 17.74 -24.18
N TYR A 23 15.07 18.46 -23.71
CA TYR A 23 15.21 18.69 -22.27
C TYR A 23 14.01 19.45 -21.70
N GLY A 24 13.44 18.91 -20.63
CA GLY A 24 12.29 19.51 -19.96
C GLY A 24 10.93 19.11 -20.53
N LYS A 25 10.84 18.33 -21.59
CA LYS A 25 9.60 17.90 -22.25
C LYS A 25 8.65 17.19 -21.30
N LEU A 26 9.13 16.26 -20.46
CA LEU A 26 8.32 15.55 -19.47
C LEU A 26 7.63 16.50 -18.50
N ALA A 27 8.31 17.53 -18.06
CA ALA A 27 7.83 18.50 -17.08
C ALA A 27 7.11 19.70 -17.73
N ASN A 28 7.01 19.74 -19.06
CA ASN A 28 6.53 20.88 -19.84
C ASN A 28 7.24 22.19 -19.45
N LEU A 29 8.57 22.09 -19.26
CA LEU A 29 9.40 23.21 -18.85
C LEU A 29 9.88 23.99 -20.08
N GLN A 30 9.73 25.31 -20.03
CA GLN A 30 10.41 26.21 -20.96
C GLN A 30 11.77 26.56 -20.32
N LEU A 31 12.87 26.27 -21.00
CA LEU A 31 14.23 26.52 -20.49
C LEU A 31 14.45 27.97 -20.08
N ASP A 32 13.85 28.92 -20.81
CA ASP A 32 13.91 30.35 -20.52
C ASP A 32 13.16 30.75 -19.22
N GLU A 33 12.19 29.94 -18.79
CA GLU A 33 11.39 30.16 -17.57
C GLU A 33 11.99 29.50 -16.34
N LEU A 34 12.95 28.58 -16.52
CA LEU A 34 13.65 27.93 -15.44
C LEU A 34 14.59 28.91 -14.74
N LYS A 35 14.04 29.73 -13.84
CA LYS A 35 14.88 30.50 -12.91
C LYS A 35 15.61 29.52 -12.00
N ALA A 36 16.93 29.62 -11.97
CA ALA A 36 17.75 28.86 -11.05
C ALA A 36 17.18 29.00 -9.63
N GLY A 37 16.69 27.90 -9.03
CA GLY A 37 16.13 27.90 -7.68
C GLY A 37 14.61 27.89 -7.52
N ALA A 38 13.81 27.72 -8.56
CA ALA A 38 12.35 27.63 -8.48
C ALA A 38 11.84 26.38 -7.72
N GLY A 39 12.70 25.38 -7.43
CA GLY A 39 12.38 24.32 -6.47
C GLY A 39 12.45 24.82 -5.03
N LYS A 40 11.42 24.58 -4.22
CA LYS A 40 11.24 25.02 -2.82
C LYS A 40 12.33 24.58 -1.80
N ARG A 41 13.56 24.32 -2.21
CA ARG A 41 14.69 24.09 -1.30
C ARG A 41 15.47 25.38 -1.15
N ASN A 42 15.32 26.01 -0.01
CA ASN A 42 16.04 27.18 0.43
C ASN A 42 17.55 26.96 0.44
N VAL A 43 18.24 27.30 -0.57
CA VAL A 43 19.64 27.58 -0.84
C VAL A 43 20.02 26.93 -2.17
N VAL A 44 19.89 27.69 -3.23
CA VAL A 44 20.59 27.37 -4.48
C VAL A 44 22.05 27.68 -4.25
N VAL A 45 22.86 26.65 -4.04
CA VAL A 45 24.29 26.79 -4.14
C VAL A 45 24.58 27.01 -5.63
N VAL A 46 24.85 28.25 -6.00
CA VAL A 46 25.30 28.56 -7.35
C VAL A 46 26.67 27.87 -7.53
N ASP A 47 26.71 26.86 -8.39
CA ASP A 47 27.94 26.20 -8.77
C ASP A 47 28.50 26.96 -9.96
N GLU A 48 29.56 27.79 -9.71
CA GLU A 48 30.20 28.64 -10.67
C GLU A 48 30.90 27.85 -11.81
N ASN A 49 31.06 26.53 -11.64
CA ASN A 49 31.63 25.65 -12.66
C ASN A 49 30.63 25.25 -13.75
N LYS A 50 29.34 25.47 -13.54
CA LYS A 50 28.29 25.13 -14.51
C LYS A 50 28.28 26.16 -15.65
N ARG A 51 28.15 25.66 -16.90
CA ARG A 51 27.88 26.49 -18.08
C ARG A 51 26.48 27.05 -18.10
N ASN A 52 25.49 26.18 -17.71
CA ASN A 52 24.13 26.56 -17.51
C ASN A 52 23.73 26.22 -16.05
N PRO A 53 22.99 27.06 -15.34
CA PRO A 53 22.57 26.80 -13.95
C PRO A 53 21.87 25.46 -13.74
N HIS A 54 21.19 24.92 -14.76
CA HIS A 54 20.47 23.65 -14.71
C HIS A 54 21.32 22.44 -15.13
N ASP A 55 22.56 22.62 -15.57
CA ASP A 55 23.46 21.49 -15.78
C ASP A 55 23.61 20.67 -14.52
N PHE A 56 23.81 19.38 -14.65
CA PHE A 56 23.87 18.50 -13.49
C PHE A 56 25.11 17.61 -13.51
N VAL A 57 25.58 17.22 -12.34
CA VAL A 57 26.77 16.42 -12.20
C VAL A 57 26.47 14.95 -12.48
N LEU A 58 27.26 14.36 -13.36
CA LEU A 58 27.26 12.91 -13.62
C LEU A 58 28.27 12.19 -12.73
N TRP A 59 29.45 12.81 -12.47
CA TRP A 59 30.50 12.23 -11.64
C TRP A 59 31.15 13.28 -10.76
N PHE A 60 31.15 13.07 -9.45
CA PHE A 60 31.81 13.93 -8.48
C PHE A 60 33.19 13.39 -8.15
N THR A 61 34.25 14.17 -8.43
CA THR A 61 35.59 13.96 -7.87
C THR A 61 35.86 14.93 -6.75
N LYS A 62 35.17 16.07 -6.75
CA LYS A 62 35.19 17.08 -5.68
C LYS A 62 33.80 17.43 -5.28
N SER A 63 33.49 17.33 -3.99
CA SER A 63 32.20 17.75 -3.43
C SER A 63 32.38 18.37 -2.04
N LYS A 64 31.35 19.06 -1.57
CA LYS A 64 31.32 19.56 -0.19
C LYS A 64 31.20 18.44 0.88
N PHE A 65 31.00 17.20 0.45
CA PHE A 65 30.93 16.04 1.32
C PHE A 65 32.26 15.30 1.26
N GLU A 66 33.20 15.62 2.13
CA GLU A 66 34.56 15.07 2.16
C GLU A 66 34.64 13.58 2.51
N ASN A 67 33.61 13.05 3.24
CA ASN A 67 33.59 11.69 3.76
C ASN A 67 32.50 10.85 3.10
N GLN A 68 32.58 10.63 1.79
CA GLN A 68 31.71 9.67 1.12
C GLN A 68 32.11 8.25 1.47
N ALA A 69 31.13 7.45 1.94
CA ALA A 69 31.33 6.06 2.33
C ALA A 69 31.72 5.17 1.13
N LEU A 70 31.26 5.52 -0.07
CA LEU A 70 31.48 4.76 -1.30
C LEU A 70 32.10 5.68 -2.36
N THR A 71 33.28 5.31 -2.85
CA THR A 71 33.95 5.96 -3.98
C THR A 71 34.58 4.91 -4.87
N TRP A 72 34.68 5.20 -6.17
CA TRP A 72 35.25 4.32 -7.18
C TRP A 72 36.25 5.06 -8.04
N ASP A 73 37.18 4.32 -8.66
CA ASP A 73 38.05 4.85 -9.69
C ASP A 73 37.27 5.02 -11.00
N SER A 74 37.55 6.08 -11.73
CA SER A 74 36.92 6.39 -13.00
C SER A 74 37.91 7.10 -13.95
N PRO A 75 37.59 7.20 -15.25
CA PRO A 75 38.42 7.98 -16.19
C PRO A 75 38.58 9.46 -15.79
N TRP A 76 37.64 9.98 -14.99
CA TRP A 76 37.63 11.39 -14.54
C TRP A 76 38.29 11.57 -13.17
N GLY A 77 38.73 10.48 -12.56
CA GLY A 77 39.33 10.43 -11.23
C GLY A 77 38.48 9.67 -10.22
N ARG A 78 39.07 9.43 -9.04
CA ARG A 78 38.36 8.75 -7.94
C ARG A 78 37.23 9.62 -7.43
N GLY A 79 36.02 9.05 -7.34
CA GLY A 79 34.84 9.79 -6.98
C GLY A 79 33.59 8.94 -6.87
N TYR A 80 32.43 9.56 -7.05
CA TYR A 80 31.12 8.88 -6.97
C TYR A 80 30.14 9.49 -7.99
N PRO A 81 29.10 8.70 -8.39
CA PRO A 81 28.13 9.17 -9.37
C PRO A 81 27.23 10.29 -8.82
N GLY A 82 26.70 11.11 -9.71
CA GLY A 82 25.55 11.97 -9.41
C GLY A 82 24.28 11.15 -9.19
N TRP A 83 23.33 11.67 -8.42
CA TRP A 83 22.10 10.96 -8.06
C TRP A 83 21.29 10.46 -9.27
N HIS A 84 21.21 11.25 -10.33
CA HIS A 84 20.40 10.89 -11.51
C HIS A 84 20.98 9.71 -12.29
N ILE A 85 22.32 9.66 -12.44
CA ILE A 85 22.97 8.60 -13.22
C ILE A 85 22.92 7.24 -12.53
N GLU A 86 22.76 7.19 -11.21
CA GLU A 86 22.57 5.94 -10.47
C GLU A 86 21.31 5.21 -10.96
N CYS A 87 20.18 5.92 -11.03
CA CYS A 87 18.90 5.34 -11.47
C CYS A 87 18.94 4.91 -12.94
N SER A 88 19.52 5.73 -13.84
CA SER A 88 19.68 5.36 -15.24
C SER A 88 20.56 4.10 -15.41
N ALA A 89 21.69 4.03 -14.71
CA ALA A 89 22.60 2.89 -14.79
C ALA A 89 21.96 1.61 -14.26
N MET A 90 21.24 1.68 -13.14
CA MET A 90 20.56 0.52 -12.52
C MET A 90 19.42 0.01 -13.39
N SER A 91 18.54 0.90 -13.88
CA SER A 91 17.41 0.50 -14.72
C SER A 91 17.89 -0.09 -16.05
N MET A 92 18.85 0.52 -16.73
CA MET A 92 19.39 -0.05 -17.97
C MET A 92 20.07 -1.40 -17.77
N LYS A 93 20.73 -1.61 -16.63
CA LYS A 93 21.39 -2.89 -16.32
C LYS A 93 20.41 -4.05 -16.20
N TYR A 94 19.24 -3.80 -15.60
CA TYR A 94 18.28 -4.88 -15.27
C TYR A 94 17.09 -4.94 -16.22
N LEU A 95 16.66 -3.83 -16.80
CA LEU A 95 15.47 -3.73 -17.64
C LEU A 95 15.79 -3.52 -19.13
N GLY A 96 17.04 -3.19 -19.46
CA GLY A 96 17.46 -2.87 -20.83
C GLY A 96 17.41 -1.38 -21.13
N ARG A 97 17.72 -1.05 -22.38
CA ARG A 97 17.81 0.34 -22.89
C ARG A 97 16.45 0.98 -23.08
N HIS A 98 15.40 0.17 -23.22
CA HIS A 98 14.00 0.58 -23.34
C HIS A 98 13.17 -0.26 -22.40
N PHE A 99 12.28 0.35 -21.63
CA PHE A 99 11.40 -0.37 -20.73
C PHE A 99 10.05 0.35 -20.57
N ASP A 100 9.07 -0.36 -20.02
CA ASP A 100 7.68 0.10 -20.10
C ASP A 100 7.35 1.18 -19.09
N ILE A 101 7.63 0.97 -17.80
CA ILE A 101 7.11 1.84 -16.74
C ILE A 101 8.22 2.29 -15.78
N HIS A 102 8.33 3.62 -15.59
CA HIS A 102 9.15 4.25 -14.56
C HIS A 102 8.28 5.06 -13.60
N THR A 103 8.54 4.93 -12.30
CA THR A 103 7.69 5.53 -11.27
C THR A 103 8.49 6.42 -10.32
N GLY A 104 7.83 7.43 -9.75
CA GLY A 104 8.42 8.28 -8.72
C GLY A 104 7.42 9.21 -8.06
N GLY A 105 7.88 10.04 -7.14
CA GLY A 105 7.09 11.15 -6.62
C GLY A 105 6.92 12.27 -7.65
N ILE A 106 5.88 13.07 -7.53
CA ILE A 106 5.62 14.20 -8.42
C ILE A 106 6.76 15.22 -8.40
N ASP A 107 7.50 15.31 -7.33
CA ASP A 107 8.67 16.18 -7.18
C ASP A 107 9.89 15.74 -8.02
N HIS A 108 9.90 14.52 -8.54
CA HIS A 108 10.94 14.03 -9.44
C HIS A 108 10.78 14.55 -10.88
N VAL A 109 9.56 14.90 -11.29
CA VAL A 109 9.25 15.32 -12.66
C VAL A 109 10.14 16.48 -13.15
N PRO A 110 10.24 17.60 -12.41
CA PRO A 110 10.91 18.79 -12.94
C PRO A 110 12.45 18.67 -13.01
N ILE A 111 13.05 17.78 -12.22
CA ILE A 111 14.50 17.70 -12.11
C ILE A 111 15.00 16.27 -12.30
N HIS A 112 14.66 15.34 -11.39
CA HIS A 112 15.27 14.02 -11.34
C HIS A 112 14.98 13.21 -12.61
N HIS A 113 13.70 13.02 -12.95
CA HIS A 113 13.31 12.25 -14.14
C HIS A 113 13.64 12.98 -15.45
N THR A 114 13.55 14.32 -15.46
CA THR A 114 13.99 15.12 -16.61
C THR A 114 15.49 14.92 -16.89
N ASN A 115 16.32 14.89 -15.85
CA ASN A 115 17.75 14.64 -15.98
C ASN A 115 18.04 13.17 -16.36
N GLU A 116 17.28 12.22 -15.82
CA GLU A 116 17.39 10.81 -16.22
C GLU A 116 17.11 10.61 -17.71
N ILE A 117 16.06 11.22 -18.25
CA ILE A 117 15.76 11.16 -19.68
C ILE A 117 16.91 11.72 -20.50
N ALA A 118 17.36 12.93 -20.16
CA ALA A 118 18.42 13.60 -20.92
C ALA A 118 19.72 12.76 -20.98
N GLN A 119 20.18 12.24 -19.85
CA GLN A 119 21.41 11.45 -19.80
C GLN A 119 21.26 10.05 -20.43
N SER A 120 20.06 9.42 -20.31
CA SER A 120 19.80 8.09 -20.84
C SER A 120 19.64 8.12 -22.35
N GLU A 121 18.76 8.96 -22.87
CA GLU A 121 18.53 9.11 -24.31
C GLU A 121 19.69 9.85 -25.01
N GLY A 122 20.37 10.75 -24.30
CA GLY A 122 21.60 11.37 -24.77
C GLY A 122 22.74 10.37 -24.99
N ALA A 123 22.72 9.24 -24.31
CA ALA A 123 23.69 8.15 -24.48
C ALA A 123 23.29 7.13 -25.58
N PHE A 124 22.10 7.27 -26.21
CA PHE A 124 21.67 6.38 -27.28
C PHE A 124 22.43 6.60 -28.58
N SER A 125 22.70 5.52 -29.31
CA SER A 125 23.06 5.55 -30.72
C SER A 125 21.84 5.95 -31.57
N ASP A 126 22.08 6.30 -32.83
CA ASP A 126 21.00 6.63 -33.78
C ASP A 126 20.02 5.46 -33.99
N ASP A 127 20.50 4.23 -33.90
CA ASP A 127 19.64 3.05 -34.05
C ASP A 127 18.78 2.83 -32.81
N GLU A 128 19.34 2.97 -31.60
CA GLU A 128 18.56 2.89 -30.34
C GLU A 128 17.49 3.98 -30.26
N ARG A 129 17.77 5.20 -30.74
CA ARG A 129 16.74 6.27 -30.80
C ARG A 129 15.56 5.93 -31.70
N LYS A 130 15.77 5.12 -32.77
CA LYS A 130 14.70 4.66 -33.66
C LYS A 130 13.81 3.59 -33.02
N GLU A 131 14.31 2.83 -32.05
CA GLU A 131 13.55 1.82 -31.32
C GLU A 131 12.49 2.44 -30.40
N GLY A 132 12.68 3.67 -29.94
CA GLY A 132 11.73 4.40 -29.11
C GLY A 132 12.37 5.19 -27.96
N PRO A 133 11.56 5.71 -27.05
CA PRO A 133 12.05 6.43 -25.87
C PRO A 133 12.68 5.45 -24.86
N TRP A 134 13.48 5.99 -23.95
CA TRP A 134 14.02 5.22 -22.83
C TRP A 134 12.92 4.58 -21.97
N VAL A 135 11.84 5.33 -21.67
CA VAL A 135 10.68 4.87 -20.88
C VAL A 135 9.39 5.19 -21.62
N ASN A 136 8.53 4.19 -21.79
CA ASN A 136 7.23 4.35 -22.46
C ASN A 136 6.20 5.09 -21.61
N TYR A 137 6.12 4.78 -20.30
CA TYR A 137 5.10 5.33 -19.39
C TYR A 137 5.73 5.83 -18.09
N TRP A 138 5.48 7.09 -17.79
CA TRP A 138 5.90 7.74 -16.54
C TRP A 138 4.72 7.81 -15.59
N MET A 139 4.90 7.32 -14.36
CA MET A 139 3.87 7.33 -13.35
C MET A 139 4.35 8.06 -12.08
N HIS A 140 3.62 9.10 -11.69
CA HIS A 140 3.99 9.94 -10.56
C HIS A 140 2.88 9.96 -9.51
N ASN A 141 3.23 9.68 -8.26
CA ASN A 141 2.33 9.79 -7.13
C ASN A 141 2.56 11.10 -6.36
N GLU A 142 1.47 11.60 -5.81
CA GLU A 142 1.47 12.72 -4.88
C GLU A 142 2.00 12.33 -3.49
N PHE A 143 2.19 13.32 -2.64
CA PHE A 143 2.76 13.16 -1.32
C PHE A 143 1.80 12.52 -0.32
N LEU A 144 2.38 11.70 0.54
CA LEU A 144 1.80 11.37 1.84
C LEU A 144 2.17 12.48 2.83
N ILE A 145 1.16 13.22 3.30
CA ILE A 145 1.33 14.38 4.18
C ILE A 145 0.98 13.97 5.61
N LEU A 146 1.84 14.30 6.57
CA LEU A 146 1.50 14.15 7.97
C LEU A 146 0.67 15.34 8.44
N GLU A 147 -0.33 15.12 9.28
CA GLU A 147 -1.16 16.17 9.85
C GLU A 147 -0.35 17.23 10.61
N GLY A 148 0.75 16.84 11.22
CA GLY A 148 1.70 17.74 11.93
C GLY A 148 2.79 18.36 11.06
N GLY A 149 2.77 18.18 9.72
CA GLY A 149 3.78 18.70 8.80
C GLY A 149 4.70 17.65 8.20
N LYS A 150 5.94 18.03 7.86
CA LYS A 150 6.87 17.13 7.17
C LYS A 150 7.48 16.10 8.12
N MET A 151 7.46 14.82 7.71
CA MET A 151 8.19 13.76 8.40
C MET A 151 9.71 14.03 8.32
N SER A 152 10.39 14.09 9.46
CA SER A 152 11.85 14.14 9.51
C SER A 152 12.40 13.37 10.71
N LYS A 153 13.60 12.79 10.55
CA LYS A 153 14.28 12.10 11.67
C LYS A 153 14.69 13.03 12.80
N SER A 154 14.91 14.31 12.50
CA SER A 154 15.33 15.32 13.46
C SER A 154 14.19 15.97 14.24
N SER A 155 12.93 15.81 13.79
CA SER A 155 11.76 16.43 14.42
C SER A 155 11.06 15.55 15.48
N GLY A 156 11.56 14.34 15.73
CA GLY A 156 10.91 13.39 16.63
C GLY A 156 9.59 12.78 16.11
N HIS A 157 9.26 13.01 14.82
CA HIS A 157 8.03 12.56 14.19
C HIS A 157 8.31 11.56 13.05
N PHE A 158 9.17 10.57 13.33
CA PHE A 158 9.48 9.54 12.35
C PHE A 158 8.56 8.33 12.54
N ILE A 159 7.94 7.89 11.47
CA ILE A 159 7.00 6.76 11.48
C ILE A 159 7.61 5.64 10.67
N THR A 160 7.70 4.46 11.25
CA THR A 160 8.09 3.22 10.55
C THR A 160 6.92 2.26 10.44
N LEU A 161 7.02 1.28 9.56
CA LEU A 161 5.98 0.26 9.43
C LEU A 161 6.04 -0.72 10.61
N GLN A 162 7.21 -1.32 10.85
CA GLN A 162 7.39 -2.38 11.86
C GLN A 162 8.54 -2.12 12.82
N THR A 163 9.62 -1.47 12.37
CA THR A 163 10.83 -1.27 13.18
C THR A 163 10.52 -0.40 14.39
N PRO A 164 10.71 -0.89 15.62
CA PRO A 164 10.54 -0.10 16.82
C PRO A 164 11.46 1.12 16.82
N LEU A 165 10.96 2.23 17.34
CA LEU A 165 11.73 3.46 17.52
C LEU A 165 11.69 3.86 18.99
N PRO A 166 12.74 4.53 19.50
CA PRO A 166 12.66 5.26 20.75
C PRO A 166 11.52 6.29 20.69
N GLU A 167 10.79 6.47 21.79
CA GLU A 167 9.58 7.32 21.83
C GLU A 167 9.87 8.77 21.41
N GLU A 168 11.04 9.29 21.78
CA GLU A 168 11.49 10.64 21.41
C GLU A 168 11.82 10.80 19.91
N LYS A 169 11.93 9.69 19.15
CA LYS A 169 12.22 9.69 17.70
C LYS A 169 11.00 9.40 16.86
N GLY A 170 9.93 8.88 17.45
CA GLY A 170 8.71 8.53 16.72
C GLY A 170 8.10 7.20 17.16
N TYR A 171 7.39 6.54 16.25
CA TYR A 171 6.75 5.25 16.52
C TYR A 171 6.67 4.36 15.30
N SER A 172 6.41 3.07 15.52
CA SER A 172 6.05 2.15 14.42
C SER A 172 4.54 1.97 14.35
N LEU A 173 3.99 1.74 13.16
CA LEU A 173 2.58 1.42 12.99
C LEU A 173 2.21 0.16 13.78
N LYS A 174 3.11 -0.82 13.80
CA LYS A 174 2.93 -2.05 14.58
C LYS A 174 2.79 -1.78 16.08
N SER A 175 3.58 -0.86 16.66
CA SER A 175 3.47 -0.50 18.08
C SER A 175 2.16 0.19 18.44
N LYS A 176 1.48 0.78 17.45
CA LYS A 176 0.13 1.34 17.56
C LYS A 176 -0.97 0.31 17.24
N GLY A 177 -0.62 -0.94 17.03
CA GLY A 177 -1.56 -2.03 16.77
C GLY A 177 -2.09 -2.10 15.34
N PHE A 178 -1.39 -1.50 14.37
CA PHE A 178 -1.72 -1.58 12.95
C PHE A 178 -0.92 -2.67 12.26
N GLU A 179 -1.58 -3.41 11.37
CA GLU A 179 -0.94 -4.37 10.48
C GLU A 179 -0.57 -3.73 9.13
N PRO A 180 0.41 -4.26 8.40
CA PRO A 180 0.80 -3.74 7.09
C PRO A 180 -0.37 -3.63 6.09
N LEU A 181 -1.33 -4.56 6.15
CA LEU A 181 -2.51 -4.54 5.28
C LEU A 181 -3.53 -3.46 5.67
N ASP A 182 -3.54 -2.97 6.92
CA ASP A 182 -4.33 -1.80 7.30
C ASP A 182 -3.76 -0.54 6.64
N TYR A 183 -2.42 -0.41 6.60
CA TYR A 183 -1.76 0.67 5.90
C TYR A 183 -1.98 0.60 4.38
N ARG A 184 -1.89 -0.60 3.79
CA ARG A 184 -2.22 -0.77 2.37
C ARG A 184 -3.68 -0.39 2.07
N PHE A 185 -4.62 -0.79 2.93
CA PHE A 185 -6.02 -0.43 2.79
C PHE A 185 -6.25 1.09 2.87
N PHE A 186 -5.55 1.75 3.80
CA PHE A 186 -5.54 3.21 3.91
C PHE A 186 -5.05 3.88 2.62
N LEU A 187 -3.91 3.44 2.07
CA LEU A 187 -3.35 3.99 0.83
C LEU A 187 -4.29 3.80 -0.37
N LEU A 188 -4.92 2.63 -0.50
CA LEU A 188 -5.87 2.36 -1.58
C LEU A 188 -7.16 3.20 -1.48
N GLY A 189 -7.45 3.77 -0.31
CA GLY A 189 -8.54 4.71 -0.08
C GLY A 189 -8.31 6.09 -0.70
N GLY A 190 -7.08 6.43 -1.10
CA GLY A 190 -6.71 7.65 -1.81
C GLY A 190 -6.38 7.40 -3.27
N HIS A 191 -6.62 8.40 -4.13
CA HIS A 191 -6.14 8.35 -5.51
C HIS A 191 -4.68 8.81 -5.54
N TYR A 192 -3.79 8.07 -6.20
CA TYR A 192 -2.35 8.33 -6.19
C TYR A 192 -1.93 9.72 -6.72
N ARG A 193 -2.77 10.36 -7.56
CA ARG A 193 -2.55 11.73 -8.05
C ARG A 193 -3.02 12.82 -7.09
N LYS A 194 -3.45 12.47 -5.87
CA LYS A 194 -3.90 13.44 -4.87
C LYS A 194 -3.10 13.26 -3.59
N PRO A 195 -2.71 14.36 -2.93
CA PRO A 195 -2.10 14.27 -1.62
C PRO A 195 -2.98 13.48 -0.64
N LEU A 196 -2.39 12.58 0.11
CA LEU A 196 -3.07 11.79 1.12
C LEU A 196 -2.57 12.22 2.51
N VAL A 197 -3.51 12.63 3.38
CA VAL A 197 -3.18 13.04 4.74
C VAL A 197 -3.17 11.80 5.64
N PHE A 198 -2.04 11.57 6.27
CA PHE A 198 -1.86 10.52 7.26
C PHE A 198 -2.09 11.06 8.65
N SER A 199 -2.97 10.40 9.41
CA SER A 199 -3.09 10.54 10.85
C SER A 199 -3.37 9.17 11.50
N VAL A 200 -3.22 9.07 12.82
CA VAL A 200 -3.55 7.84 13.55
C VAL A 200 -5.04 7.53 13.44
N GLU A 201 -5.88 8.55 13.50
CA GLU A 201 -7.35 8.44 13.38
C GLU A 201 -7.75 7.94 11.98
N ALA A 202 -7.09 8.42 10.92
CA ALA A 202 -7.32 7.93 9.55
C ALA A 202 -6.91 6.45 9.43
N MET A 203 -5.82 6.05 10.07
CA MET A 203 -5.38 4.65 10.13
C MET A 203 -6.35 3.78 10.93
N GLU A 204 -6.88 4.25 12.06
CA GLU A 204 -7.90 3.54 12.84
C GLU A 204 -9.18 3.35 12.02
N SER A 205 -9.63 4.38 11.30
CA SER A 205 -10.76 4.29 10.39
C SER A 205 -10.55 3.24 9.30
N ALA A 206 -9.37 3.21 8.69
CA ALA A 206 -9.00 2.23 7.67
C ALA A 206 -8.97 0.80 8.23
N LYS A 207 -8.35 0.59 9.41
CA LYS A 207 -8.32 -0.68 10.14
C LYS A 207 -9.72 -1.18 10.45
N ASN A 208 -10.59 -0.32 10.99
CA ASN A 208 -11.97 -0.68 11.33
C ASN A 208 -12.77 -1.03 10.07
N SER A 209 -12.60 -0.27 8.99
CA SER A 209 -13.24 -0.52 7.70
C SER A 209 -12.80 -1.85 7.08
N ARG A 210 -11.49 -2.14 7.11
CA ARG A 210 -10.93 -3.42 6.65
C ARG A 210 -11.43 -4.57 7.51
N SER A 211 -11.44 -4.44 8.82
CA SER A 211 -11.95 -5.46 9.74
C SER A 211 -13.42 -5.76 9.50
N ALA A 212 -14.25 -4.73 9.32
CA ALA A 212 -15.67 -4.91 8.99
C ALA A 212 -15.88 -5.59 7.63
N LEU A 213 -15.03 -5.30 6.64
CA LEU A 213 -15.06 -5.97 5.34
C LEU A 213 -14.70 -7.45 5.49
N ILE A 214 -13.64 -7.80 6.22
CA ILE A 214 -13.23 -9.18 6.51
C ILE A 214 -14.36 -9.96 7.19
N GLN A 215 -15.04 -9.38 8.20
CA GLN A 215 -16.14 -10.03 8.88
C GLN A 215 -17.35 -10.31 7.95
N ARG A 216 -17.63 -9.41 7.01
CA ARG A 216 -18.66 -9.64 5.99
C ARG A 216 -18.26 -10.75 5.02
N ILE A 217 -17.02 -10.74 4.55
CA ILE A 217 -16.48 -11.78 3.68
C ILE A 217 -16.53 -13.14 4.38
N ALA A 218 -16.19 -13.22 5.66
CA ALA A 218 -16.33 -14.45 6.44
C ALA A 218 -17.77 -15.02 6.41
N LYS A 219 -18.79 -14.15 6.49
CA LYS A 219 -20.18 -14.58 6.35
C LYS A 219 -20.49 -15.08 4.93
N VAL A 220 -19.97 -14.43 3.90
CA VAL A 220 -20.10 -14.87 2.49
C VAL A 220 -19.45 -16.24 2.30
N LEU A 221 -18.22 -16.43 2.80
CA LEU A 221 -17.50 -17.71 2.72
C LEU A 221 -18.31 -18.85 3.38
N LYS A 222 -18.89 -18.56 4.55
CA LYS A 222 -19.76 -19.53 5.24
C LYS A 222 -21.02 -19.85 4.42
N ALA A 223 -21.67 -18.86 3.83
CA ALA A 223 -22.86 -19.05 2.99
C ALA A 223 -22.54 -19.82 1.69
N ALA A 224 -21.35 -19.63 1.13
CA ALA A 224 -20.87 -20.33 -0.06
C ALA A 224 -20.39 -21.76 0.22
N ASP A 225 -20.37 -22.22 1.48
CA ASP A 225 -19.69 -23.45 1.93
C ASP A 225 -18.24 -23.53 1.40
N TYR A 226 -17.57 -22.39 1.42
CA TYR A 226 -16.22 -22.27 0.88
C TYR A 226 -15.21 -22.99 1.76
N LYS A 227 -14.56 -24.01 1.20
CA LYS A 227 -13.42 -24.69 1.83
C LYS A 227 -12.15 -24.06 1.30
N ALA A 228 -11.42 -23.38 2.19
CA ALA A 228 -10.08 -22.94 1.83
C ALA A 228 -9.25 -24.18 1.53
N GLU A 229 -8.98 -24.44 0.26
CA GLU A 229 -7.89 -25.34 -0.10
C GLU A 229 -6.63 -24.78 0.56
N SER A 230 -5.76 -25.66 1.06
CA SER A 230 -4.50 -25.25 1.68
C SER A 230 -3.65 -24.52 0.63
N ALA A 231 -3.93 -23.26 0.42
CA ALA A 231 -3.15 -22.39 -0.45
C ALA A 231 -1.73 -22.39 0.14
N LYS A 232 -0.74 -22.78 -0.64
CA LYS A 232 0.66 -22.62 -0.29
C LYS A 232 0.84 -21.17 0.15
N ALA A 233 1.28 -20.98 1.39
CA ALA A 233 1.46 -19.66 1.96
C ALA A 233 2.27 -18.79 0.99
N GLY A 234 1.66 -17.69 0.51
CA GLY A 234 2.33 -16.68 -0.29
C GLY A 234 1.96 -16.57 -1.78
N ALA A 235 1.21 -17.51 -2.36
CA ALA A 235 0.76 -17.39 -3.74
C ALA A 235 -0.73 -17.00 -3.79
N GLN A 236 -1.02 -15.75 -4.10
CA GLN A 236 -2.37 -15.34 -4.44
C GLN A 236 -2.70 -15.93 -5.82
N GLU A 237 -3.77 -16.73 -5.92
CA GLU A 237 -4.22 -17.28 -7.20
C GLU A 237 -4.72 -16.12 -8.07
N VAL A 238 -3.99 -15.79 -9.12
CA VAL A 238 -4.43 -14.83 -10.12
C VAL A 238 -5.40 -15.54 -11.06
N ILE A 239 -6.67 -15.20 -10.99
CA ILE A 239 -7.69 -15.71 -11.89
C ILE A 239 -7.74 -14.78 -13.12
N PRO A 240 -7.40 -15.26 -14.32
CA PRO A 240 -7.55 -14.45 -15.54
C PRO A 240 -9.00 -13.98 -15.71
N LEU A 241 -9.18 -12.70 -16.07
CA LEU A 241 -10.49 -12.06 -16.18
C LEU A 241 -11.45 -12.86 -17.09
N GLU A 242 -10.94 -13.39 -18.19
CA GLU A 242 -11.72 -14.24 -19.14
C GLU A 242 -12.24 -15.52 -18.49
N LYS A 243 -11.45 -16.15 -17.63
CA LYS A 243 -11.87 -17.34 -16.88
C LYS A 243 -12.88 -16.99 -15.80
N ALA A 244 -12.71 -15.84 -15.16
CA ALA A 244 -13.61 -15.37 -14.10
C ALA A 244 -15.02 -15.03 -14.64
N ARG A 245 -15.13 -14.59 -15.88
CA ARG A 245 -16.43 -14.29 -16.53
C ARG A 245 -17.34 -15.50 -16.72
N GLN A 246 -16.74 -16.69 -16.78
CA GLN A 246 -17.52 -17.92 -17.03
C GLN A 246 -18.36 -18.28 -15.80
N GLY A 247 -19.67 -18.34 -15.98
CA GLY A 247 -20.62 -18.77 -14.93
C GLY A 247 -21.05 -17.67 -13.96
N LEU A 248 -20.71 -16.40 -14.22
CA LEU A 248 -21.25 -15.27 -13.47
C LEU A 248 -22.58 -14.79 -14.06
N SER A 249 -23.49 -14.34 -13.21
CA SER A 249 -24.71 -13.66 -13.62
C SER A 249 -24.41 -12.29 -14.25
N ASP A 250 -25.34 -11.74 -15.03
CA ASP A 250 -25.20 -10.40 -15.64
C ASP A 250 -24.87 -9.32 -14.61
N LYS A 251 -25.44 -9.43 -13.42
CA LYS A 251 -25.18 -8.50 -12.31
C LYS A 251 -23.75 -8.60 -11.80
N ALA A 252 -23.24 -9.80 -11.63
CA ALA A 252 -21.86 -10.04 -11.20
C ALA A 252 -20.86 -9.62 -12.28
N LEU A 253 -21.16 -9.92 -13.55
CA LEU A 253 -20.37 -9.46 -14.71
C LEU A 253 -20.30 -7.94 -14.78
N SER A 254 -21.43 -7.24 -14.63
CA SER A 254 -21.47 -5.77 -14.62
C SER A 254 -20.59 -5.18 -13.51
N LEU A 255 -20.61 -5.75 -12.30
CA LEU A 255 -19.76 -5.29 -11.20
C LEU A 255 -18.27 -5.54 -11.48
N LEU A 256 -17.94 -6.68 -12.10
CA LEU A 256 -16.56 -6.99 -12.47
C LEU A 256 -16.03 -6.05 -13.56
N GLU A 257 -16.85 -5.74 -14.55
CA GLU A 257 -16.52 -4.79 -15.61
C GLU A 257 -16.37 -3.36 -15.09
N ASP A 258 -17.24 -2.93 -14.17
CA ASP A 258 -17.12 -1.63 -13.51
C ASP A 258 -15.82 -1.54 -12.69
N PHE A 259 -15.42 -2.65 -12.02
CA PHE A 259 -14.17 -2.73 -11.31
C PHE A 259 -12.97 -2.65 -12.27
N ALA A 260 -12.98 -3.43 -13.35
CA ALA A 260 -11.94 -3.39 -14.35
C ALA A 260 -11.76 -1.98 -14.92
N LYS A 261 -12.87 -1.33 -15.33
CA LYS A 261 -12.85 0.07 -15.79
C LYS A 261 -12.29 1.04 -14.74
N ALA A 262 -12.61 0.84 -13.46
CA ALA A 262 -12.07 1.70 -12.39
C ALA A 262 -10.56 1.56 -12.25
N VAL A 263 -10.01 0.36 -12.46
CA VAL A 263 -8.57 0.12 -12.41
C VAL A 263 -7.88 0.59 -13.70
N GLU A 264 -8.48 0.33 -14.86
CA GLU A 264 -7.94 0.71 -16.17
C GLU A 264 -7.92 2.24 -16.37
N ILE A 265 -8.90 2.95 -15.80
CA ILE A 265 -8.96 4.41 -15.87
C ILE A 265 -8.15 4.99 -14.72
N ASP A 266 -6.85 5.13 -14.94
CA ASP A 266 -5.90 5.83 -14.07
C ASP A 266 -5.88 5.31 -12.62
N LEU A 267 -5.99 3.98 -12.44
CA LEU A 267 -5.90 3.31 -11.15
C LEU A 267 -6.82 3.92 -10.06
N ALA A 268 -8.09 4.14 -10.37
CA ALA A 268 -9.06 4.72 -9.43
C ALA A 268 -9.38 3.74 -8.28
N THR A 269 -8.38 3.43 -7.43
CA THR A 269 -8.47 2.46 -6.34
C THR A 269 -9.57 2.75 -5.32
N PRO A 270 -9.92 4.01 -4.97
CA PRO A 270 -11.06 4.28 -4.10
C PRO A 270 -12.39 3.78 -4.70
N LYS A 271 -12.58 3.93 -6.02
CA LYS A 271 -13.75 3.42 -6.72
C LYS A 271 -13.74 1.90 -6.78
N ALA A 272 -12.59 1.30 -7.05
CA ALA A 272 -12.41 -0.16 -7.05
C ALA A 272 -12.76 -0.76 -5.67
N LEU A 273 -12.29 -0.18 -4.56
CA LEU A 273 -12.66 -0.59 -3.19
C LEU A 273 -14.17 -0.46 -2.93
N SER A 274 -14.80 0.61 -3.43
CA SER A 274 -16.24 0.80 -3.28
C SER A 274 -17.04 -0.28 -4.00
N LEU A 275 -16.59 -0.68 -5.20
CA LEU A 275 -17.23 -1.76 -5.98
C LEU A 275 -17.07 -3.13 -5.31
N LEU A 276 -15.89 -3.43 -4.76
CA LEU A 276 -15.68 -4.61 -3.95
C LEU A 276 -16.62 -4.65 -2.74
N GLN A 277 -16.73 -3.53 -2.01
CA GLN A 277 -17.65 -3.45 -0.87
C GLN A 277 -19.12 -3.59 -1.30
N LYS A 278 -19.50 -3.09 -2.47
CA LYS A 278 -20.84 -3.24 -3.05
C LYS A 278 -21.12 -4.73 -3.34
N ALA A 279 -20.19 -5.45 -3.96
CA ALA A 279 -20.33 -6.88 -4.21
C ALA A 279 -20.53 -7.68 -2.91
N VAL A 280 -19.70 -7.43 -1.88
CA VAL A 280 -19.76 -8.13 -0.59
C VAL A 280 -21.04 -7.82 0.20
N LYS A 281 -21.66 -6.67 -0.02
CA LYS A 281 -22.92 -6.28 0.65
C LYS A 281 -24.17 -6.78 -0.07
N ASP A 282 -24.06 -7.30 -1.27
CA ASP A 282 -25.18 -7.72 -2.09
C ASP A 282 -25.77 -9.05 -1.57
N THR A 283 -26.92 -8.98 -0.96
CA THR A 283 -27.63 -10.15 -0.40
C THR A 283 -28.47 -10.91 -1.43
N ALA A 284 -28.66 -10.36 -2.63
CA ALA A 284 -29.42 -10.98 -3.71
C ALA A 284 -28.53 -11.74 -4.72
N MET A 285 -27.22 -11.59 -4.60
CA MET A 285 -26.25 -12.31 -5.44
C MET A 285 -25.88 -13.64 -4.79
N ASP A 286 -25.62 -14.66 -5.61
CA ASP A 286 -25.15 -15.96 -5.12
C ASP A 286 -23.81 -15.83 -4.39
N ALA A 287 -23.67 -16.48 -3.25
CA ALA A 287 -22.47 -16.36 -2.41
C ALA A 287 -21.20 -16.87 -3.11
N LYS A 288 -21.30 -17.86 -4.01
CA LYS A 288 -20.16 -18.36 -4.78
C LYS A 288 -19.71 -17.36 -5.84
N GLU A 289 -20.65 -16.65 -6.47
CA GLU A 289 -20.33 -15.55 -7.38
C GLU A 289 -19.60 -14.42 -6.62
N ILE A 290 -20.07 -14.05 -5.44
CA ILE A 290 -19.38 -13.04 -4.59
C ILE A 290 -17.96 -13.49 -4.25
N VAL A 291 -17.75 -14.76 -3.90
CA VAL A 291 -16.40 -15.31 -3.65
C VAL A 291 -15.51 -15.17 -4.90
N THR A 292 -16.05 -15.47 -6.08
CA THR A 292 -15.32 -15.30 -7.34
C THR A 292 -14.94 -13.85 -7.59
N LEU A 293 -15.88 -12.91 -7.39
CA LEU A 293 -15.62 -11.47 -7.51
C LEU A 293 -14.52 -11.02 -6.53
N ILE A 294 -14.59 -11.46 -5.26
CA ILE A 294 -13.57 -11.11 -4.26
C ILE A 294 -12.19 -11.60 -4.70
N LYS A 295 -12.07 -12.85 -5.15
CA LYS A 295 -10.80 -13.41 -5.60
C LYS A 295 -10.19 -12.57 -6.74
N VAL A 296 -10.99 -12.24 -7.75
CA VAL A 296 -10.50 -11.45 -8.90
C VAL A 296 -10.15 -10.02 -8.48
N MET A 297 -11.03 -9.34 -7.76
CA MET A 297 -10.79 -7.95 -7.33
C MET A 297 -9.61 -7.86 -6.38
N ASP A 298 -9.46 -8.82 -5.46
CA ASP A 298 -8.36 -8.84 -4.50
C ASP A 298 -7.02 -9.26 -5.12
N SER A 299 -7.01 -9.98 -6.24
CA SER A 299 -5.77 -10.25 -7.00
C SER A 299 -5.10 -8.96 -7.48
N VAL A 300 -5.87 -7.90 -7.69
CA VAL A 300 -5.40 -6.54 -8.01
C VAL A 300 -5.13 -5.72 -6.75
N LEU A 301 -6.05 -5.73 -5.80
CA LEU A 301 -5.95 -4.90 -4.58
C LEU A 301 -4.89 -5.42 -3.60
N GLY A 302 -4.67 -6.74 -3.55
CA GLY A 302 -3.62 -7.36 -2.73
C GLY A 302 -3.84 -7.21 -1.23
N LEU A 303 -5.08 -7.34 -0.77
CA LEU A 303 -5.49 -7.18 0.63
C LEU A 303 -5.61 -8.51 1.39
N ARG A 304 -5.40 -9.66 0.71
CA ARG A 304 -5.48 -11.01 1.26
C ARG A 304 -6.82 -11.29 1.97
N LEU A 305 -7.91 -10.87 1.34
CA LEU A 305 -9.23 -10.84 1.96
C LEU A 305 -9.79 -12.24 2.24
N ILE A 306 -9.66 -13.17 1.30
CA ILE A 306 -10.14 -14.56 1.44
C ILE A 306 -9.37 -15.29 2.53
N GLU A 307 -8.04 -15.17 2.52
CA GLU A 307 -7.17 -15.81 3.51
C GLU A 307 -7.48 -15.30 4.91
N THR A 308 -7.48 -13.96 5.08
CA THR A 308 -7.75 -13.35 6.39
C THR A 308 -9.15 -13.66 6.90
N ALA A 309 -10.17 -13.67 6.02
CA ALA A 309 -11.53 -14.05 6.40
C ALA A 309 -11.64 -15.53 6.78
N SER A 310 -10.90 -16.42 6.09
CA SER A 310 -10.84 -17.84 6.41
C SER A 310 -10.15 -18.10 7.75
N GLU A 311 -9.07 -17.39 8.05
CA GLU A 311 -8.38 -17.42 9.36
C GLU A 311 -9.32 -16.95 10.47
N ALA A 312 -10.06 -15.86 10.25
CA ALA A 312 -11.05 -15.37 11.21
C ALA A 312 -12.18 -16.38 11.49
N LEU A 313 -12.62 -17.12 10.47
CA LEU A 313 -13.61 -18.19 10.65
C LEU A 313 -13.05 -19.37 11.46
N LYS A 314 -11.79 -19.76 11.24
CA LYS A 314 -11.13 -20.81 12.02
C LYS A 314 -11.01 -20.38 13.48
N ALA A 315 -10.50 -19.18 13.73
CA ALA A 315 -10.38 -18.63 15.08
C ALA A 315 -11.73 -18.54 15.80
N GLN A 316 -12.82 -18.19 15.08
CA GLN A 316 -14.18 -18.20 15.66
C GLN A 316 -14.68 -19.61 16.00
N LYS A 317 -14.33 -20.63 15.21
CA LYS A 317 -14.66 -22.02 15.50
C LYS A 317 -13.87 -22.55 16.68
N GLU A 318 -12.58 -22.19 16.77
CA GLU A 318 -11.70 -22.61 17.87
C GLU A 318 -12.03 -21.86 19.18
N ALA A 319 -12.42 -20.59 19.09
CA ALA A 319 -12.89 -19.77 20.21
C ALA A 319 -14.36 -20.07 20.59
N SER A 320 -15.12 -20.75 19.74
CA SER A 320 -16.39 -21.33 20.17
C SER A 320 -16.03 -22.45 21.15
N PRO A 321 -16.45 -22.40 22.42
CA PRO A 321 -16.15 -23.47 23.32
C PRO A 321 -16.72 -24.74 22.68
N VAL A 322 -15.83 -25.66 22.34
CA VAL A 322 -16.19 -27.07 22.23
C VAL A 322 -17.00 -27.30 23.48
N ASN A 323 -18.21 -27.87 23.35
CA ASN A 323 -18.98 -28.29 24.47
C ASN A 323 -18.09 -29.17 25.36
N ALA A 324 -17.27 -28.52 26.19
CA ALA A 324 -16.43 -29.15 27.21
C ALA A 324 -17.29 -29.80 28.31
N HIS A 325 -18.56 -29.93 28.00
CA HIS A 325 -19.60 -30.39 28.91
C HIS A 325 -20.21 -31.75 28.53
N GLU A 326 -19.58 -32.45 27.56
CA GLU A 326 -19.89 -33.89 27.36
C GLU A 326 -19.55 -34.64 28.63
N GLY A 327 -20.58 -34.97 29.41
CA GLY A 327 -20.48 -35.66 30.70
C GLY A 327 -20.81 -34.80 31.92
N ASP A 328 -21.12 -33.52 31.79
CA ASP A 328 -21.62 -32.70 32.90
C ASP A 328 -23.15 -32.85 33.03
N GLU A 329 -23.57 -33.57 34.06
CA GLU A 329 -24.99 -33.83 34.32
C GLU A 329 -25.83 -32.57 34.54
N GLU A 330 -25.20 -31.44 34.93
CA GLU A 330 -25.88 -30.16 35.15
C GLU A 330 -25.84 -29.24 33.90
N ALA A 331 -25.16 -29.61 32.83
CA ALA A 331 -25.05 -28.78 31.61
C ALA A 331 -26.43 -28.38 31.06
N PRO A 332 -27.47 -29.26 30.96
CA PRO A 332 -28.76 -28.85 30.47
C PRO A 332 -29.44 -27.79 31.34
N LEU A 333 -29.24 -27.84 32.66
CA LEU A 333 -29.79 -26.85 33.60
C LEU A 333 -29.07 -25.49 33.45
N ILE A 334 -27.76 -25.52 33.30
CA ILE A 334 -26.96 -24.33 33.12
C ILE A 334 -27.34 -23.62 31.80
N GLU A 335 -27.50 -24.38 30.72
CA GLU A 335 -27.92 -23.83 29.41
C GLU A 335 -29.31 -23.22 29.47
N GLU A 336 -30.26 -23.85 30.19
CA GLU A 336 -31.61 -23.30 30.37
C GLU A 336 -31.57 -22.00 31.18
N LEU A 337 -30.76 -21.90 32.23
CA LEU A 337 -30.56 -20.67 33.00
C LEU A 337 -29.92 -19.55 32.13
N ILE A 338 -28.97 -19.87 31.30
CA ILE A 338 -28.37 -18.92 30.34
C ILE A 338 -29.41 -18.42 29.34
N LYS A 339 -30.27 -19.30 28.84
CA LYS A 339 -31.37 -18.95 27.95
C LYS A 339 -32.36 -18.01 28.63
N GLN A 340 -32.82 -18.33 29.87
CA GLN A 340 -33.69 -17.46 30.64
C GLN A 340 -33.07 -16.09 30.92
N ARG A 341 -31.77 -16.02 31.22
CA ARG A 341 -31.07 -14.76 31.37
C ARG A 341 -31.09 -13.93 30.09
N LYS A 342 -30.91 -14.56 28.94
CA LYS A 342 -30.98 -13.90 27.62
C LYS A 342 -32.36 -13.35 27.33
N GLU A 343 -33.42 -14.09 27.68
CA GLU A 343 -34.81 -13.67 27.53
C GLU A 343 -35.14 -12.50 28.48
N ALA A 344 -34.68 -12.54 29.73
CA ALA A 344 -34.85 -11.47 30.68
C ALA A 344 -34.14 -10.17 30.18
N LYS A 345 -32.95 -10.27 29.69
CA LYS A 345 -32.23 -9.11 29.05
C LYS A 345 -33.00 -8.54 27.86
N LYS A 346 -33.58 -9.41 27.02
CA LYS A 346 -34.38 -8.99 25.86
C LYS A 346 -35.69 -8.30 26.29
N ALA A 347 -36.28 -8.74 27.40
CA ALA A 347 -37.47 -8.14 28.02
C ALA A 347 -37.09 -6.86 28.84
N LYS A 348 -35.83 -6.49 28.94
CA LYS A 348 -35.31 -5.41 29.79
C LYS A 348 -35.52 -5.62 31.30
N ASP A 349 -35.75 -6.86 31.72
CA ASP A 349 -35.79 -7.28 33.12
C ASP A 349 -34.37 -7.58 33.60
N PHE A 350 -33.63 -6.50 33.91
CA PHE A 350 -32.27 -6.62 34.34
C PHE A 350 -32.11 -7.24 35.73
N ALA A 351 -33.09 -7.03 36.63
CA ALA A 351 -33.08 -7.63 37.96
C ALA A 351 -33.11 -9.16 37.90
N ARG A 352 -33.93 -9.72 37.05
CA ARG A 352 -34.01 -11.18 36.83
C ARG A 352 -32.75 -11.70 36.13
N ALA A 353 -32.21 -10.95 35.18
CA ALA A 353 -30.95 -11.33 34.49
C ALA A 353 -29.74 -11.38 35.43
N ASP A 354 -29.67 -10.45 36.39
CA ASP A 354 -28.62 -10.40 37.41
C ASP A 354 -28.82 -11.50 38.48
N ALA A 355 -30.03 -11.76 38.92
CA ALA A 355 -30.32 -12.88 39.83
C ALA A 355 -29.87 -14.25 39.22
N ILE A 356 -30.16 -14.50 37.95
CA ILE A 356 -29.68 -15.71 37.25
C ILE A 356 -28.15 -15.76 37.18
N ARG A 357 -27.49 -14.64 36.99
CA ARG A 357 -26.05 -14.59 37.00
C ARG A 357 -25.45 -14.94 38.36
N GLU A 358 -26.03 -14.41 39.41
CA GLU A 358 -25.61 -14.74 40.80
C GLU A 358 -25.83 -16.20 41.14
N GLU A 359 -26.98 -16.79 40.70
CA GLU A 359 -27.26 -18.22 40.87
C GLU A 359 -26.20 -19.10 40.17
N LEU A 360 -25.80 -18.75 38.94
CA LEU A 360 -24.72 -19.44 38.19
C LEU A 360 -23.37 -19.31 38.90
N ILE A 361 -23.04 -18.12 39.38
CA ILE A 361 -21.82 -17.89 40.15
C ILE A 361 -21.80 -18.71 41.45
N ALA A 362 -22.93 -18.79 42.17
CA ALA A 362 -23.06 -19.58 43.40
C ALA A 362 -22.85 -21.08 43.14
N LYS A 363 -23.14 -21.53 41.92
CA LYS A 363 -22.91 -22.94 41.47
C LYS A 363 -21.47 -23.13 40.94
N GLY A 364 -20.58 -22.14 41.07
CA GLY A 364 -19.22 -22.21 40.56
C GLY A 364 -19.10 -22.06 39.04
N ILE A 365 -20.16 -21.53 38.38
CA ILE A 365 -20.18 -21.32 36.95
C ILE A 365 -19.83 -19.88 36.63
N GLU A 366 -18.79 -19.71 35.85
CA GLU A 366 -18.41 -18.41 35.25
C GLU A 366 -19.04 -18.26 33.87
N ILE A 367 -19.72 -17.13 33.64
CA ILE A 367 -20.37 -16.85 32.35
C ILE A 367 -19.73 -15.61 31.70
N ILE A 368 -19.46 -15.70 30.41
CA ILE A 368 -18.91 -14.62 29.57
C ILE A 368 -19.86 -14.36 28.42
N ASP A 369 -20.34 -13.12 28.31
CA ASP A 369 -21.15 -12.70 27.17
C ASP A 369 -20.24 -12.41 25.97
N THR A 370 -20.43 -13.09 24.86
CA THR A 370 -19.72 -12.92 23.60
C THR A 370 -20.67 -12.44 22.50
N PRO A 371 -20.17 -11.87 21.39
CA PRO A 371 -21.02 -11.52 20.24
C PRO A 371 -21.80 -12.71 19.65
N SER A 372 -21.33 -13.93 19.85
CA SER A 372 -21.96 -15.18 19.40
C SER A 372 -22.91 -15.81 20.41
N GLY A 373 -22.95 -15.32 21.67
CA GLY A 373 -23.78 -15.83 22.74
C GLY A 373 -23.06 -15.80 24.09
N THR A 374 -23.75 -16.26 25.15
CA THR A 374 -23.16 -16.44 26.48
C THR A 374 -22.48 -17.80 26.55
N VAL A 375 -21.23 -17.84 26.97
CA VAL A 375 -20.44 -19.06 27.20
C VAL A 375 -20.23 -19.23 28.70
N TRP A 376 -20.01 -20.45 29.14
CA TRP A 376 -19.82 -20.75 30.55
C TRP A 376 -18.68 -21.75 30.78
N SER A 377 -18.11 -21.71 31.98
CA SER A 377 -17.08 -22.67 32.44
C SER A 377 -17.25 -22.88 33.95
N ARG A 378 -16.87 -24.06 34.47
CA ARG A 378 -16.71 -24.27 35.90
C ARG A 378 -15.43 -23.67 36.39
N LYS A 379 -15.45 -22.99 37.55
CA LYS A 379 -14.25 -22.55 38.27
C LYS A 379 -13.52 -23.70 38.91
#